data_3a70d936f0d7b44444d7ac2474f853f8
#
_entry.id   3a70d936f0d7b44444d7ac2474f853f8
#
_cell.length_a   1.000
_cell.length_b   1.000
_cell.length_c   1.000
_cell.angle_alpha   90.00
_cell.angle_beta   90.00
_cell.angle_gamma   90.00
#
_symmetry.space_group_name_H-M   'P 1'
#
loop_
_entity.id
_entity.type
_entity.pdbx_description
1 polymer ?
#
loop_
_entity_poly.entity_id
_entity_poly.type
_entity_poly.pdbx_seq_one_letter_code
_entity_poly.pdbx_strand_id
1 'polypeptide(L)'
;MSTNQTTRKLTDLAKTIRSKNAGVDKITFDIIFRDRDNYELVKNSGSLTREAICALYGIEDKRISDFVEFDPAFAIKFTIYRDRPSGSAGDPDIFGAQQYAPLLGLDISIPGN
;
A
#
# COMPACT_ATOMS: atom_id res chain seq x y z
N MET A 1 -7.12 6.16 -29.48
CA MET A 1 -8.06 5.76 -28.95
C MET A 1 -8.42 6.27 -27.64
N SER A 2 -9.43 6.57 -27.42
CA SER A 2 -9.71 7.08 -26.11
C SER A 2 -9.79 5.95 -25.13
N THR A 3 -9.46 6.22 -23.95
CA THR A 3 -9.66 5.28 -22.90
C THR A 3 -10.81 5.74 -22.07
N ASN A 4 -11.52 4.81 -21.51
CA ASN A 4 -12.59 5.13 -20.58
C ASN A 4 -12.10 5.07 -19.15
N GLN A 5 -10.82 5.37 -18.96
CA GLN A 5 -10.23 5.34 -17.64
C GLN A 5 -9.55 6.66 -17.33
N THR A 6 -9.65 7.05 -16.08
CA THR A 6 -8.89 8.15 -15.54
C THR A 6 -7.98 7.58 -14.46
N THR A 7 -7.06 8.40 -14.01
CA THR A 7 -6.11 8.01 -12.98
C THR A 7 -6.20 9.00 -11.84
N ARG A 8 -6.24 8.51 -10.62
CA ARG A 8 -6.18 9.34 -9.43
C ARG A 8 -5.07 8.82 -8.52
N LYS A 9 -4.46 9.72 -7.79
CA LYS A 9 -3.43 9.32 -6.83
C LYS A 9 -4.08 8.65 -5.64
N LEU A 10 -3.42 7.63 -5.10
CA LEU A 10 -3.88 6.98 -3.88
C LEU A 10 -4.08 8.01 -2.76
N THR A 11 -3.20 9.02 -2.70
CA THR A 11 -3.28 10.07 -1.69
C THR A 11 -4.56 10.90 -1.77
N ASP A 12 -5.18 10.98 -2.95
CA ASP A 12 -6.44 11.71 -3.09
C ASP A 12 -7.62 10.94 -2.51
N LEU A 13 -7.49 9.63 -2.44
CA LEU A 13 -8.59 8.74 -2.04
C LEU A 13 -8.44 8.28 -0.60
N ALA A 14 -7.21 8.21 -0.11
CA ALA A 14 -6.94 7.72 1.24
C ALA A 14 -6.97 8.86 2.25
N LYS A 15 -7.47 8.56 3.43
CA LYS A 15 -7.42 9.47 4.57
C LYS A 15 -6.06 9.38 5.24
N THR A 16 -5.51 8.18 5.34
CA THR A 16 -4.26 7.92 6.05
C THR A 16 -3.48 6.85 5.32
N ILE A 17 -2.19 7.09 5.11
CA ILE A 17 -1.25 6.09 4.59
C ILE A 17 -0.07 6.11 5.55
N ARG A 18 0.21 4.96 6.16
CA ARG A 18 1.28 4.91 7.16
C ARG A 18 1.93 3.53 7.16
N SER A 19 3.14 3.47 7.72
CA SER A 19 3.84 2.21 7.91
C SER A 19 4.52 2.22 9.28
N LYS A 20 4.75 1.01 9.81
CA LYS A 20 5.46 0.86 11.07
C LYS A 20 6.02 -0.55 11.16
N ASN A 21 7.01 -0.73 12.02
CA ASN A 21 7.56 -2.06 12.28
C ASN A 21 6.51 -2.97 12.91
N ALA A 22 6.48 -4.21 12.44
CA ALA A 22 5.67 -5.28 13.03
C ALA A 22 6.64 -6.35 13.49
N GLY A 23 7.32 -6.09 14.59
CA GLY A 23 8.48 -6.88 15.00
C GLY A 23 9.73 -6.33 14.34
N VAL A 24 10.86 -7.03 14.49
CA VAL A 24 12.15 -6.54 13.99
C VAL A 24 12.35 -6.79 12.49
N ASP A 25 11.62 -7.70 11.92
CA ASP A 25 11.85 -8.17 10.54
C ASP A 25 10.69 -7.90 9.59
N LYS A 26 9.66 -7.18 10.04
CA LYS A 26 8.50 -6.89 9.20
C LYS A 26 8.08 -5.45 9.31
N ILE A 27 7.41 -4.96 8.26
CA ILE A 27 6.79 -3.65 8.25
C ILE A 27 5.34 -3.83 7.84
N THR A 28 4.42 -3.29 8.62
CA THR A 28 2.99 -3.29 8.30
C THR A 28 2.60 -1.93 7.73
N PHE A 29 1.81 -1.97 6.68
CA PHE A 29 1.30 -0.79 6.00
C PHE A 29 -0.21 -0.73 6.20
N ASP A 30 -0.72 0.45 6.54
CA ASP A 30 -2.14 0.72 6.67
C ASP A 30 -2.53 1.80 5.68
N ILE A 31 -3.51 1.51 4.84
CA ILE A 31 -4.10 2.50 3.95
C ILE A 31 -5.56 2.58 4.33
N ILE A 32 -5.96 3.69 4.93
CA ILE A 32 -7.32 3.89 5.44
C ILE A 32 -8.00 4.92 4.56
N PHE A 33 -9.18 4.59 4.06
CA PHE A 33 -9.89 5.45 3.12
C PHE A 33 -10.88 6.36 3.84
N ARG A 34 -11.26 7.44 3.17
CA ARG A 34 -12.11 8.46 3.76
C ARG A 34 -13.53 7.96 4.00
N ASP A 35 -13.98 7.06 3.13
CA ASP A 35 -15.33 6.51 3.21
C ASP A 35 -15.40 5.21 2.44
N ARG A 36 -16.56 4.59 2.47
CA ARG A 36 -16.77 3.31 1.79
C ARG A 36 -16.58 3.43 0.29
N ASP A 37 -17.05 4.52 -0.32
CA ASP A 37 -17.00 4.67 -1.77
C ASP A 37 -15.57 4.70 -2.27
N ASN A 38 -14.70 5.44 -1.61
CA ASN A 38 -13.28 5.49 -1.98
C ASN A 38 -12.61 4.14 -1.73
N TYR A 39 -12.96 3.47 -0.65
CA TYR A 39 -12.43 2.15 -0.35
C TYR A 39 -12.80 1.14 -1.44
N GLU A 40 -14.10 1.08 -1.79
CA GLU A 40 -14.57 0.15 -2.81
C GLU A 40 -13.98 0.46 -4.18
N LEU A 41 -13.82 1.74 -4.48
CA LEU A 41 -13.23 2.18 -5.74
C LEU A 41 -11.81 1.62 -5.91
N VAL A 42 -10.99 1.76 -4.89
CA VAL A 42 -9.61 1.26 -4.93
C VAL A 42 -9.58 -0.26 -4.90
N LYS A 43 -10.40 -0.86 -4.05
CA LYS A 43 -10.48 -2.31 -3.92
C LYS A 43 -10.80 -2.98 -5.26
N ASN A 44 -11.70 -2.37 -6.02
CA ASN A 44 -12.17 -2.94 -7.29
C ASN A 44 -11.34 -2.48 -8.49
N SER A 45 -10.40 -1.56 -8.31
CA SER A 45 -9.64 -0.98 -9.41
C SER A 45 -8.58 -1.92 -9.98
N GLY A 46 -8.13 -2.87 -9.18
CA GLY A 46 -7.00 -3.72 -9.55
C GLY A 46 -5.64 -3.03 -9.47
N SER A 47 -5.61 -1.77 -9.00
CA SER A 47 -4.37 -0.99 -8.96
C SER A 47 -3.58 -1.18 -7.66
N LEU A 48 -4.23 -1.64 -6.59
CA LEU A 48 -3.57 -1.88 -5.31
C LEU A 48 -3.76 -3.35 -4.97
N THR A 49 -2.80 -4.17 -5.39
CA THR A 49 -2.82 -5.62 -5.26
C THR A 49 -1.46 -6.08 -4.80
N ARG A 50 -1.33 -7.37 -4.46
CA ARG A 50 -0.02 -7.94 -4.13
C ARG A 50 0.96 -7.71 -5.27
N GLU A 51 0.52 -7.92 -6.52
CA GLU A 51 1.37 -7.73 -7.68
C GLU A 51 1.82 -6.28 -7.83
N ALA A 52 0.90 -5.34 -7.61
CA ALA A 52 1.22 -3.92 -7.69
C ALA A 52 2.24 -3.52 -6.61
N ILE A 53 2.09 -4.06 -5.40
CA ILE A 53 3.03 -3.81 -4.32
C ILE A 53 4.41 -4.37 -4.67
N CYS A 54 4.46 -5.57 -5.23
CA CYS A 54 5.73 -6.16 -5.65
C CYS A 54 6.43 -5.29 -6.67
N ALA A 55 5.70 -4.78 -7.66
CA ALA A 55 6.26 -3.91 -8.68
C ALA A 55 6.72 -2.58 -8.08
N LEU A 56 5.92 -2.01 -7.19
CA LEU A 56 6.22 -0.71 -6.59
C LEU A 56 7.47 -0.75 -5.73
N TYR A 57 7.64 -1.82 -4.96
CA TYR A 57 8.76 -1.96 -4.02
C TYR A 57 9.93 -2.77 -4.59
N GLY A 58 9.77 -3.35 -5.80
CA GLY A 58 10.83 -4.15 -6.39
C GLY A 58 11.10 -5.42 -5.61
N ILE A 59 10.06 -6.08 -5.14
CA ILE A 59 10.18 -7.29 -4.32
C ILE A 59 9.40 -8.45 -4.93
N GLU A 60 9.75 -9.67 -4.51
CA GLU A 60 9.02 -10.86 -4.90
C GLU A 60 7.79 -11.04 -3.99
N ASP A 61 6.79 -11.76 -4.49
CA ASP A 61 5.55 -11.99 -3.74
C ASP A 61 5.77 -12.65 -2.38
N LYS A 62 6.79 -13.51 -2.29
CA LYS A 62 7.09 -14.18 -1.02
C LYS A 62 7.49 -13.21 0.09
N ARG A 63 7.87 -11.96 -0.28
CA ARG A 63 8.19 -10.94 0.69
C ARG A 63 6.95 -10.33 1.34
N ILE A 64 5.77 -10.57 0.77
CA ILE A 64 4.51 -10.08 1.35
C ILE A 64 3.96 -11.17 2.26
N SER A 65 3.95 -10.88 3.56
CA SER A 65 3.46 -11.81 4.57
C SER A 65 1.95 -11.96 4.49
N ASP A 66 1.25 -10.84 4.30
CA ASP A 66 -0.21 -10.85 4.19
C ASP A 66 -0.68 -9.59 3.49
N PHE A 67 -1.87 -9.68 2.92
CA PHE A 67 -2.54 -8.57 2.25
C PHE A 67 -4.02 -8.73 2.55
N VAL A 68 -4.61 -7.76 3.26
CA VAL A 68 -5.96 -7.85 3.77
C VAL A 68 -6.77 -6.63 3.39
N GLU A 69 -7.96 -6.86 2.85
CA GLU A 69 -8.95 -5.81 2.63
C GLU A 69 -9.90 -5.87 3.81
N PHE A 70 -9.79 -4.89 4.70
CA PHE A 70 -10.53 -4.90 5.96
C PHE A 70 -11.74 -3.97 5.85
N ASP A 71 -12.86 -4.56 5.43
CA ASP A 71 -14.08 -3.82 5.13
C ASP A 71 -14.61 -2.96 6.29
N PRO A 72 -14.62 -3.46 7.54
CA PRO A 72 -15.19 -2.66 8.63
C PRO A 72 -14.52 -1.33 8.87
N ALA A 73 -13.25 -1.19 8.52
CA ALA A 73 -12.51 0.04 8.74
C ALA A 73 -12.20 0.78 7.44
N PHE A 74 -12.70 0.32 6.30
CA PHE A 74 -12.39 0.87 4.97
C PHE A 74 -10.88 0.96 4.79
N ALA A 75 -10.19 -0.14 5.09
CA ALA A 75 -8.73 -0.15 5.11
C ALA A 75 -8.18 -1.31 4.30
N ILE A 76 -7.02 -1.06 3.68
CA ILE A 76 -6.22 -2.11 3.06
C ILE A 76 -4.92 -2.17 3.85
N LYS A 77 -4.57 -3.36 4.29
CA LYS A 77 -3.39 -3.59 5.14
C LYS A 77 -2.52 -4.66 4.52
N PHE A 78 -1.23 -4.45 4.52
CA PHE A 78 -0.32 -5.49 4.10
C PHE A 78 0.97 -5.40 4.90
N THR A 79 1.69 -6.53 4.95
CA THR A 79 2.93 -6.64 5.73
C THR A 79 4.01 -7.19 4.83
N ILE A 80 5.18 -6.59 4.89
CA ILE A 80 6.34 -6.98 4.09
C ILE A 80 7.48 -7.38 5.03
N TYR A 81 8.17 -8.49 4.70
CA TYR A 81 9.41 -8.84 5.37
C TYR A 81 10.51 -7.87 4.94
N ARG A 82 11.26 -7.36 5.90
CA ARG A 82 12.35 -6.43 5.62
C ARG A 82 13.56 -7.17 5.06
N ASP A 83 14.35 -6.45 4.26
CA ASP A 83 15.63 -6.99 3.78
C ASP A 83 16.58 -7.25 4.94
N ARG A 84 16.50 -6.42 5.96
CA ARG A 84 17.34 -6.52 7.15
C ARG A 84 16.50 -6.19 8.36
N PRO A 85 16.83 -6.75 9.52
CA PRO A 85 16.10 -6.46 10.75
C PRO A 85 16.17 -4.98 11.12
N SER A 86 15.14 -4.51 11.78
CA SER A 86 15.07 -3.15 12.30
C SER A 86 16.24 -2.92 13.27
N GLY A 87 16.91 -1.79 13.11
CA GLY A 87 18.03 -1.42 13.97
C GLY A 87 19.35 -2.06 13.58
N SER A 88 19.40 -2.86 12.52
CA SER A 88 20.66 -3.43 12.06
C SER A 88 21.51 -2.33 11.40
N ALA A 89 22.81 -2.62 11.27
CA ALA A 89 23.73 -1.66 10.66
C ALA A 89 23.26 -1.29 9.26
N GLY A 90 23.20 0.00 8.99
CA GLY A 90 22.77 0.51 7.70
C GLY A 90 21.27 0.63 7.52
N ASP A 91 20.48 0.37 8.57
CA ASP A 91 19.04 0.56 8.51
C ASP A 91 18.71 2.06 8.63
N PRO A 92 18.22 2.70 7.56
CA PRO A 92 17.91 4.13 7.60
C PRO A 92 16.56 4.43 8.25
N ASP A 93 15.76 3.42 8.56
CA ASP A 93 14.39 3.61 9.06
C ASP A 93 14.08 2.54 10.10
N ILE A 94 14.60 2.76 11.30
CA ILE A 94 14.49 1.79 12.40
C ILE A 94 13.03 1.47 12.73
N PHE A 95 12.15 2.48 12.68
CA PHE A 95 10.74 2.30 13.06
C PHE A 95 9.84 1.89 11.89
N GLY A 96 10.36 1.87 10.68
CA GLY A 96 9.54 1.57 9.51
C GLY A 96 8.57 2.67 9.14
N ALA A 97 8.71 3.86 9.73
CA ALA A 97 7.72 4.92 9.58
C ALA A 97 7.80 5.65 8.24
N GLN A 98 8.89 5.47 7.49
CA GLN A 98 9.09 6.14 6.21
C GLN A 98 8.85 5.22 5.02
N GLN A 99 8.59 3.95 5.26
CA GLN A 99 8.51 2.97 4.17
C GLN A 99 7.25 3.12 3.33
N TYR A 100 6.26 3.87 3.79
CA TYR A 100 5.05 4.11 3.01
C TYR A 100 5.27 5.09 1.86
N ALA A 101 6.41 5.77 1.81
CA ALA A 101 6.63 6.83 0.82
C ALA A 101 6.36 6.43 -0.64
N PRO A 102 6.77 5.23 -1.12
CA PRO A 102 6.45 4.85 -2.49
C PRO A 102 4.95 4.82 -2.80
N LEU A 103 4.11 4.57 -1.80
CA LEU A 103 2.67 4.53 -1.99
C LEU A 103 2.10 5.90 -2.34
N LEU A 104 2.78 6.97 -1.97
CA LEU A 104 2.29 8.32 -2.24
C LEU A 104 2.23 8.62 -3.74
N GLY A 105 3.04 7.92 -4.52
CA GLY A 105 3.04 8.08 -5.96
C GLY A 105 2.19 7.08 -6.72
N LEU A 106 1.50 6.19 -6.03
CA LEU A 106 0.73 5.15 -6.69
C LEU A 106 -0.50 5.72 -7.38
N ASP A 107 -0.66 5.34 -8.65
CA ASP A 107 -1.82 5.75 -9.45
C ASP A 107 -2.88 4.66 -9.38
N ILE A 108 -4.12 5.08 -9.19
CA ILE A 108 -5.28 4.20 -9.15
C ILE A 108 -6.06 4.41 -10.44
N SER A 109 -6.22 3.35 -11.22
CA SER A 109 -7.01 3.40 -12.45
C SER A 109 -8.49 3.36 -12.11
N ILE A 110 -9.22 4.34 -12.60
CA ILE A 110 -10.65 4.47 -12.32
C ILE A 110 -11.38 4.45 -13.64
N PRO A 111 -12.41 3.61 -13.80
CA PRO A 111 -13.20 3.62 -15.03
C PRO A 111 -13.80 4.99 -15.27
N GLY A 112 -13.64 5.50 -16.48
CA GLY A 112 -14.28 6.74 -16.87
C GLY A 112 -15.71 6.50 -17.29
N ASN A 113 -16.46 7.57 -17.40
CA ASN A 113 -17.87 7.49 -17.82
C ASN A 113 -18.01 7.87 -19.26
#